data_1d50c66667a47069f7c4718c1bf2a509
#
_entry.id   1d50c66667a47069f7c4718c1bf2a509
#
_cell.length_a   1.000
_cell.length_b   1.000
_cell.length_c   1.000
_cell.angle_alpha   90.00
_cell.angle_beta   90.00
_cell.angle_gamma   90.00
#
_symmetry.space_group_name_H-M   'P 1'
#
loop_
_entity.id
_entity.type
_entity.pdbx_description
1 polymer ?
#
loop_
_entity_poly.entity_id
_entity_poly.type
_entity_poly.pdbx_seq_one_letter_code
_entity_poly.pdbx_strand_id
1 'polypeptide(L)'
;MIVDFKELRIPLIHPTYPPYHTGKYMEEYFYEFYLNNKKEFDQTGFTLIPIFWTNVYIMEGKGANKRRLIQPYLNALPQGKYFTVSQHDDAVAEQLPEGTLSFEGGGNGKGIPLPLICSKMPTKPTINKKDIFCSFVGSASHPIRDTIRETYINDSDFQLYMKPWTHAIPDAQLNFFIDITNRSKFSLSPRGYGAQSFRFYEILQLNSIPVIVYDKKWFPFEDEIDYESFSVLIHADEICNLKNILNNISDKQQKDMLKRGKDLIGMYKYTK
;
A
#
# COMPACT_ATOMS: atom_id res chain seq x y z
N MET A 1 33.60 14.62 1.90
CA MET A 1 33.28 14.03 0.56
C MET A 1 31.78 13.84 0.55
N ILE A 2 31.07 14.44 -0.40
CA ILE A 2 29.61 14.23 -0.53
C ILE A 2 29.42 12.85 -1.19
N VAL A 3 28.77 11.93 -0.52
CA VAL A 3 28.44 10.61 -1.09
C VAL A 3 27.40 10.80 -2.18
N ASP A 4 27.72 10.44 -3.42
CA ASP A 4 26.79 10.52 -4.54
C ASP A 4 26.10 9.15 -4.78
N PHE A 5 24.81 9.11 -4.51
CA PHE A 5 23.96 7.93 -4.70
C PHE A 5 23.40 7.79 -6.14
N LYS A 6 23.92 8.53 -7.12
CA LYS A 6 23.40 8.54 -8.48
C LYS A 6 23.25 7.14 -9.09
N GLU A 7 24.20 6.26 -8.84
CA GLU A 7 24.15 4.87 -9.33
C GLU A 7 23.07 4.01 -8.70
N LEU A 8 22.53 4.42 -7.54
CA LEU A 8 21.49 3.72 -6.81
C LEU A 8 20.09 4.36 -7.02
N ARG A 9 20.01 5.44 -7.78
CA ARG A 9 18.75 6.04 -8.25
C ARG A 9 18.39 5.48 -9.62
N ILE A 10 18.19 4.18 -9.68
CA ILE A 10 17.83 3.48 -10.93
C ILE A 10 16.36 3.76 -11.21
N PRO A 11 16.00 4.36 -12.38
CA PRO A 11 14.61 4.56 -12.72
C PRO A 11 13.92 3.21 -12.97
N LEU A 12 12.61 3.15 -12.73
CA LEU A 12 11.83 1.96 -13.00
C LEU A 12 11.85 1.63 -14.50
N ILE A 13 12.28 0.42 -14.83
CA ILE A 13 12.32 -0.08 -16.22
C ILE A 13 11.04 -0.85 -16.56
N HIS A 14 10.30 -1.33 -15.56
CA HIS A 14 9.07 -2.08 -15.76
C HIS A 14 7.85 -1.28 -15.30
N PRO A 15 7.03 -0.77 -16.25
CA PRO A 15 5.86 0.07 -15.93
C PRO A 15 4.68 -0.70 -15.33
N THR A 16 4.87 -1.95 -14.92
CA THR A 16 3.77 -2.88 -14.63
C THR A 16 3.61 -3.25 -13.16
N TYR A 17 4.33 -2.60 -12.22
CA TYR A 17 4.13 -2.91 -10.81
C TYR A 17 4.28 -1.68 -9.91
N PRO A 18 3.22 -1.29 -9.22
CA PRO A 18 1.83 -1.65 -9.47
C PRO A 18 1.40 -1.16 -10.85
N PRO A 19 0.56 -1.96 -11.58
CA PRO A 19 0.38 -1.79 -13.03
C PRO A 19 -0.32 -0.50 -13.45
N TYR A 20 -0.83 0.29 -12.54
CA TYR A 20 -1.73 1.40 -12.86
C TYR A 20 -1.22 2.78 -12.46
N HIS A 21 -0.12 2.90 -11.78
CA HIS A 21 0.48 4.21 -11.60
C HIS A 21 1.49 4.49 -12.71
N THR A 22 1.95 5.71 -12.79
CA THR A 22 2.80 6.23 -13.87
C THR A 22 4.18 5.58 -13.98
N GLY A 23 4.38 4.39 -13.42
CA GLY A 23 5.63 3.64 -13.47
C GLY A 23 6.69 4.11 -12.48
N LYS A 24 6.30 4.84 -11.44
CA LYS A 24 7.23 5.27 -10.39
C LYS A 24 6.86 4.61 -9.06
N TYR A 25 7.87 4.21 -8.29
CA TYR A 25 7.71 3.84 -6.90
C TYR A 25 7.78 5.05 -5.98
N MET A 26 7.46 4.83 -4.70
CA MET A 26 7.39 5.86 -3.68
C MET A 26 8.69 6.65 -3.55
N GLU A 27 9.85 5.97 -3.66
CA GLU A 27 11.16 6.59 -3.57
C GLU A 27 11.38 7.64 -4.65
N GLU A 28 10.91 7.39 -5.87
CA GLU A 28 11.07 8.32 -7.00
C GLU A 28 10.17 9.55 -6.82
N TYR A 29 8.90 9.34 -6.45
CA TYR A 29 7.99 10.44 -6.13
C TYR A 29 8.50 11.30 -4.99
N PHE A 30 8.96 10.64 -3.91
CA PHE A 30 9.46 11.35 -2.75
C PHE A 30 10.74 12.11 -3.06
N TYR A 31 11.63 11.56 -3.87
CA TYR A 31 12.85 12.25 -4.28
C TYR A 31 12.57 13.53 -5.06
N GLU A 32 11.62 13.50 -5.99
CA GLU A 32 11.16 14.69 -6.71
C GLU A 32 10.56 15.74 -5.75
N PHE A 33 9.71 15.29 -4.82
CA PHE A 33 9.14 16.15 -3.79
C PHE A 33 10.24 16.77 -2.90
N TYR A 34 11.19 15.97 -2.45
CA TYR A 34 12.33 16.45 -1.65
C TYR A 34 13.14 17.52 -2.37
N LEU A 35 13.45 17.34 -3.66
CA LEU A 35 14.20 18.34 -4.43
C LEU A 35 13.45 19.66 -4.55
N ASN A 36 12.13 19.60 -4.75
CA ASN A 36 11.29 20.78 -4.88
C ASN A 36 11.09 21.55 -3.55
N ASN A 37 11.25 20.87 -2.40
CA ASN A 37 11.04 21.41 -1.06
C ASN A 37 12.32 21.37 -0.20
N LYS A 38 13.49 21.33 -0.85
CA LYS A 38 14.77 21.11 -0.17
C LYS A 38 15.03 22.08 0.98
N LYS A 39 14.64 23.35 0.86
CA LYS A 39 14.83 24.37 1.92
C LYS A 39 14.08 24.01 3.21
N GLU A 40 12.90 23.44 3.09
CA GLU A 40 12.08 23.02 4.22
C GLU A 40 12.70 21.78 4.90
N PHE A 41 13.18 20.82 4.10
CA PHE A 41 13.89 19.65 4.63
C PHE A 41 15.21 20.04 5.31
N ASP A 42 15.96 20.98 4.77
CA ASP A 42 17.21 21.45 5.38
C ASP A 42 16.98 22.03 6.81
N GLN A 43 15.80 22.57 7.08
CA GLN A 43 15.44 23.09 8.42
C GLN A 43 15.18 21.98 9.44
N THR A 44 14.86 20.75 9.01
CA THR A 44 14.65 19.62 9.91
C THR A 44 15.94 19.07 10.50
N GLY A 45 17.07 19.40 9.91
CA GLY A 45 18.39 18.86 10.28
C GLY A 45 18.60 17.40 9.84
N PHE A 46 17.65 16.81 9.09
CA PHE A 46 17.79 15.47 8.52
C PHE A 46 18.20 15.55 7.06
N THR A 47 19.02 14.58 6.64
CA THR A 47 19.46 14.44 5.25
C THR A 47 18.84 13.18 4.63
N LEU A 48 18.25 13.29 3.45
CA LEU A 48 17.73 12.14 2.72
C LEU A 48 18.87 11.22 2.25
N ILE A 49 18.71 9.91 2.47
CA ILE A 49 19.45 8.86 1.77
C ILE A 49 18.64 8.51 0.52
N PRO A 50 19.02 9.03 -0.66
CA PRO A 50 18.18 9.01 -1.86
C PRO A 50 18.43 7.74 -2.68
N ILE A 51 18.19 6.58 -2.11
CA ILE A 51 18.29 5.28 -2.80
C ILE A 51 16.89 4.88 -3.27
N PHE A 52 16.79 4.41 -4.52
CA PHE A 52 15.55 3.82 -5.05
C PHE A 52 15.54 2.32 -4.73
N TRP A 53 15.30 2.02 -3.44
CA TRP A 53 15.41 0.69 -2.85
C TRP A 53 14.66 -0.37 -3.64
N THR A 54 13.37 -0.12 -3.90
CA THR A 54 12.51 -1.05 -4.62
C THR A 54 13.07 -1.35 -6.01
N ASN A 55 13.53 -0.33 -6.75
CA ASN A 55 14.13 -0.52 -8.06
C ASN A 55 15.42 -1.32 -7.99
N VAL A 56 16.30 -1.01 -7.03
CA VAL A 56 17.57 -1.72 -6.87
C VAL A 56 17.32 -3.19 -6.54
N TYR A 57 16.38 -3.50 -5.66
CA TYR A 57 16.08 -4.88 -5.26
C TYR A 57 15.40 -5.67 -6.40
N ILE A 58 14.45 -5.09 -7.11
CA ILE A 58 13.77 -5.75 -8.24
C ILE A 58 14.75 -5.99 -9.40
N MET A 59 15.70 -5.09 -9.63
CA MET A 59 16.69 -5.21 -10.70
C MET A 59 17.86 -6.14 -10.34
N GLU A 60 17.98 -6.59 -9.10
CA GLU A 60 18.96 -7.58 -8.71
C GLU A 60 18.77 -8.87 -9.53
N GLY A 61 19.84 -9.37 -10.15
CA GLY A 61 19.78 -10.53 -11.04
C GLY A 61 19.33 -10.25 -12.48
N LYS A 62 18.90 -9.02 -12.81
CA LYS A 62 18.57 -8.61 -14.19
C LYS A 62 19.70 -7.80 -14.86
N GLY A 63 20.95 -8.07 -14.52
CA GLY A 63 22.12 -7.43 -15.10
C GLY A 63 22.55 -6.12 -14.43
N ALA A 64 21.77 -5.60 -13.50
CA ALA A 64 22.06 -4.32 -12.83
C ALA A 64 22.62 -4.48 -11.40
N ASN A 65 23.19 -5.60 -11.01
CA ASN A 65 23.64 -5.94 -9.65
C ASN A 65 24.25 -4.74 -8.88
N LYS A 66 23.42 -3.76 -8.53
CA LYS A 66 23.78 -2.53 -7.81
C LYS A 66 23.62 -2.67 -6.30
N ARG A 67 22.91 -3.69 -5.84
CA ARG A 67 22.67 -3.91 -4.41
C ARG A 67 23.98 -4.03 -3.64
N ARG A 68 25.00 -4.67 -4.21
CA ARG A 68 26.36 -4.78 -3.62
C ARG A 68 27.03 -3.44 -3.31
N LEU A 69 26.56 -2.35 -3.96
CA LEU A 69 27.11 -1.01 -3.74
C LEU A 69 26.48 -0.31 -2.54
N ILE A 70 25.32 -0.75 -2.09
CA ILE A 70 24.51 -0.02 -1.10
C ILE A 70 25.29 0.13 0.21
N GLN A 71 25.71 -0.97 0.82
CA GLN A 71 26.39 -0.92 2.12
C GLN A 71 27.68 -0.10 2.11
N PRO A 72 28.57 -0.22 1.10
CA PRO A 72 29.72 0.68 0.97
C PRO A 72 29.35 2.17 0.92
N TYR A 73 28.28 2.54 0.19
CA TYR A 73 27.81 3.93 0.16
C TYR A 73 27.27 4.39 1.52
N LEU A 74 26.51 3.55 2.22
CA LEU A 74 26.00 3.86 3.55
C LEU A 74 27.13 4.03 4.57
N ASN A 75 28.14 3.16 4.52
CA ASN A 75 29.31 3.21 5.41
C ASN A 75 30.18 4.45 5.16
N ALA A 76 30.13 5.04 3.98
CA ALA A 76 30.88 6.25 3.63
C ALA A 76 30.13 7.55 4.02
N LEU A 77 28.91 7.45 4.53
CA LEU A 77 28.16 8.63 4.98
C LEU A 77 28.87 9.28 6.20
N PRO A 78 28.99 10.61 6.23
CA PRO A 78 29.49 11.30 7.41
C PRO A 78 28.53 11.11 8.60
N GLN A 79 29.00 11.42 9.79
CA GLN A 79 28.10 11.46 10.95
C GLN A 79 27.00 12.49 10.74
N GLY A 80 25.75 12.13 10.97
CA GLY A 80 24.59 13.01 10.74
C GLY A 80 23.28 12.33 11.06
N LYS A 81 22.18 13.10 10.92
CA LYS A 81 20.82 12.58 11.03
C LYS A 81 20.29 12.29 9.63
N TYR A 82 19.79 11.09 9.43
CA TYR A 82 19.35 10.62 8.12
C TYR A 82 17.91 10.14 8.14
N PHE A 83 17.29 10.18 6.99
CA PHE A 83 16.05 9.48 6.73
C PHE A 83 16.06 8.88 5.33
N THR A 84 15.21 7.89 5.12
CA THR A 84 15.02 7.24 3.81
C THR A 84 13.57 6.81 3.63
N VAL A 85 13.17 6.57 2.39
CA VAL A 85 11.82 6.10 2.02
C VAL A 85 11.96 4.83 1.21
N SER A 86 11.16 3.80 1.51
CA SER A 86 11.12 2.54 0.76
C SER A 86 9.70 2.05 0.57
N GLN A 87 9.35 1.68 -0.66
CA GLN A 87 8.08 0.99 -0.94
C GLN A 87 8.21 -0.53 -0.87
N HIS A 88 9.44 -1.06 -0.88
CA HIS A 88 9.67 -2.50 -0.87
C HIS A 88 9.01 -3.18 0.33
N ASP A 89 8.37 -4.33 0.10
CA ASP A 89 7.61 -5.04 1.14
C ASP A 89 8.47 -5.39 2.36
N ASP A 90 9.73 -5.80 2.15
CA ASP A 90 10.68 -6.15 3.21
C ASP A 90 11.49 -4.95 3.72
N ALA A 91 11.11 -3.73 3.30
CA ALA A 91 11.79 -2.50 3.68
C ALA A 91 13.27 -2.45 3.24
N VAL A 92 14.12 -1.80 4.05
CA VAL A 92 15.56 -1.70 3.82
C VAL A 92 16.26 -2.86 4.53
N ALA A 93 16.92 -3.72 3.76
CA ALA A 93 17.64 -4.89 4.28
C ALA A 93 19.07 -4.58 4.76
N GLU A 94 19.63 -3.47 4.31
CA GLU A 94 21.00 -3.04 4.63
C GLU A 94 21.04 -2.34 6.00
N GLN A 95 22.23 -2.29 6.60
CA GLN A 95 22.44 -1.59 7.85
C GLN A 95 22.50 -0.08 7.60
N LEU A 96 21.46 0.61 8.01
CA LEU A 96 21.41 2.08 7.98
C LEU A 96 22.29 2.69 9.08
N PRO A 97 22.79 3.93 8.89
CA PRO A 97 23.43 4.69 9.97
C PRO A 97 22.52 4.76 11.21
N GLU A 98 23.13 4.74 12.39
CA GLU A 98 22.36 4.80 13.65
C GLU A 98 21.47 6.04 13.72
N GLY A 99 20.24 5.85 14.20
CA GLY A 99 19.25 6.93 14.31
C GLY A 99 18.60 7.35 12.98
N THR A 100 18.85 6.62 11.86
CA THR A 100 18.17 6.89 10.60
C THR A 100 16.67 6.57 10.71
N LEU A 101 15.82 7.51 10.30
CA LEU A 101 14.38 7.29 10.19
C LEU A 101 14.10 6.57 8.86
N SER A 102 13.58 5.35 8.94
CA SER A 102 13.13 4.60 7.75
C SER A 102 11.62 4.73 7.62
N PHE A 103 11.16 5.34 6.53
CA PHE A 103 9.73 5.45 6.19
C PHE A 103 9.39 4.37 5.16
N GLU A 104 8.39 3.54 5.45
CA GLU A 104 8.18 2.28 4.73
C GLU A 104 6.73 2.08 4.29
N GLY A 105 6.54 1.78 3.00
CA GLY A 105 5.24 1.44 2.44
C GLY A 105 4.84 -0.01 2.61
N GLY A 106 5.78 -0.95 2.51
CA GLY A 106 5.49 -2.39 2.45
C GLY A 106 5.06 -3.03 3.76
N GLY A 107 5.72 -2.65 4.87
CA GLY A 107 5.29 -3.00 6.22
C GLY A 107 5.83 -4.30 6.81
N ASN A 108 6.72 -5.04 6.14
CA ASN A 108 7.43 -6.16 6.77
C ASN A 108 8.60 -5.70 7.63
N GLY A 109 9.07 -4.47 7.44
CA GLY A 109 10.13 -3.84 8.22
C GLY A 109 9.70 -3.38 9.62
N LYS A 110 10.49 -2.50 10.18
CA LYS A 110 10.31 -1.92 11.53
C LYS A 110 10.25 -0.39 11.51
N GLY A 111 10.22 0.21 10.31
CA GLY A 111 10.22 1.66 10.14
C GLY A 111 8.88 2.31 10.42
N ILE A 112 8.74 3.53 9.96
CA ILE A 112 7.54 4.36 10.12
C ILE A 112 6.59 4.09 8.93
N PRO A 113 5.33 3.72 9.17
CA PRO A 113 4.40 3.42 8.10
C PRO A 113 4.12 4.61 7.19
N LEU A 114 4.19 4.40 5.86
CA LEU A 114 3.71 5.33 4.85
C LEU A 114 2.59 4.71 4.01
N PRO A 115 1.64 5.53 3.51
CA PRO A 115 0.62 5.05 2.59
C PRO A 115 1.24 4.57 1.28
N LEU A 116 0.78 3.42 0.79
CA LEU A 116 1.18 2.93 -0.55
C LEU A 116 0.62 3.84 -1.65
N ILE A 117 1.44 4.10 -2.66
CA ILE A 117 0.97 4.75 -3.89
C ILE A 117 0.11 3.75 -4.66
N CYS A 118 -1.16 4.05 -4.82
CA CYS A 118 -2.07 3.22 -5.60
C CYS A 118 -2.51 3.91 -6.90
N SER A 119 -3.09 3.12 -7.79
CA SER A 119 -3.64 3.62 -9.04
C SER A 119 -4.83 4.54 -8.83
N LYS A 120 -4.99 5.50 -9.71
CA LYS A 120 -6.20 6.30 -9.77
C LYS A 120 -7.33 5.45 -10.34
N MET A 121 -8.31 5.14 -9.51
CA MET A 121 -9.51 4.45 -9.98
C MET A 121 -10.43 5.40 -10.74
N PRO A 122 -11.19 4.90 -11.73
CA PRO A 122 -12.14 5.72 -12.45
C PRO A 122 -13.21 6.26 -11.51
N THR A 123 -13.42 7.57 -11.58
CA THR A 123 -14.36 8.31 -10.70
C THR A 123 -15.84 8.14 -11.08
N LYS A 124 -16.18 7.29 -12.02
CA LYS A 124 -17.57 7.10 -12.42
C LYS A 124 -18.31 6.26 -11.37
N PRO A 125 -19.20 6.85 -10.58
CA PRO A 125 -20.15 6.09 -9.79
C PRO A 125 -21.20 5.51 -10.76
N THR A 126 -20.88 4.37 -11.35
CA THR A 126 -21.78 3.79 -12.36
C THR A 126 -22.84 2.90 -11.75
N ILE A 127 -22.75 2.55 -10.48
CA ILE A 127 -23.69 1.60 -9.87
C ILE A 127 -24.06 2.08 -8.46
N ASN A 128 -25.30 2.54 -8.30
CA ASN A 128 -25.87 2.85 -6.99
C ASN A 128 -26.41 1.60 -6.25
N LYS A 129 -26.44 0.43 -6.92
CA LYS A 129 -27.01 -0.79 -6.38
C LYS A 129 -25.95 -1.58 -5.63
N LYS A 130 -26.15 -1.76 -4.32
CA LYS A 130 -25.34 -2.61 -3.45
C LYS A 130 -25.99 -3.98 -3.33
N ASP A 131 -25.76 -4.85 -4.31
CA ASP A 131 -26.33 -6.20 -4.37
C ASP A 131 -25.37 -7.29 -3.91
N ILE A 132 -24.13 -6.91 -3.57
CA ILE A 132 -23.12 -7.78 -2.97
C ILE A 132 -22.89 -7.34 -1.52
N PHE A 133 -22.98 -8.28 -0.57
CA PHE A 133 -22.73 -7.97 0.84
C PHE A 133 -21.25 -7.72 1.08
N CYS A 134 -20.39 -8.70 0.78
CA CYS A 134 -18.96 -8.58 0.95
C CYS A 134 -18.21 -9.22 -0.22
N SER A 135 -17.12 -8.60 -0.67
CA SER A 135 -16.31 -9.16 -1.76
C SER A 135 -14.81 -9.08 -1.51
N PHE A 136 -14.08 -9.95 -2.22
CA PHE A 136 -12.64 -9.86 -2.42
C PHE A 136 -12.29 -10.21 -3.86
N VAL A 137 -11.52 -9.33 -4.51
CA VAL A 137 -10.92 -9.61 -5.83
C VAL A 137 -9.42 -9.36 -5.72
N GLY A 138 -8.61 -10.41 -5.82
CA GLY A 138 -7.16 -10.28 -5.66
C GLY A 138 -6.38 -11.56 -5.92
N SER A 139 -5.12 -11.59 -5.49
CA SER A 139 -4.26 -12.78 -5.58
C SER A 139 -4.18 -13.54 -4.26
N ALA A 140 -3.91 -14.83 -4.31
CA ALA A 140 -3.60 -15.66 -3.14
C ALA A 140 -2.12 -15.47 -2.76
N SER A 141 -1.77 -14.28 -2.22
CA SER A 141 -0.38 -13.90 -1.94
C SER A 141 0.00 -13.97 -0.45
N HIS A 142 -0.92 -14.41 0.41
CA HIS A 142 -0.68 -14.55 1.85
C HIS A 142 -1.66 -15.54 2.48
N PRO A 143 -1.26 -16.34 3.50
CA PRO A 143 -2.12 -17.34 4.16
C PRO A 143 -3.45 -16.78 4.67
N ILE A 144 -3.49 -15.56 5.17
CA ILE A 144 -4.74 -14.88 5.60
C ILE A 144 -5.81 -14.92 4.49
N ARG A 145 -5.41 -14.77 3.23
CA ARG A 145 -6.33 -14.79 2.08
C ARG A 145 -6.89 -16.19 1.84
N ASP A 146 -6.07 -17.22 2.05
CA ASP A 146 -6.53 -18.61 2.00
C ASP A 146 -7.49 -18.91 3.14
N THR A 147 -7.19 -18.47 4.37
CA THR A 147 -8.12 -18.59 5.52
C THR A 147 -9.46 -17.93 5.22
N ILE A 148 -9.48 -16.72 4.66
CA ILE A 148 -10.73 -16.04 4.27
C ILE A 148 -11.50 -16.88 3.25
N ARG A 149 -10.81 -17.42 2.23
CA ARG A 149 -11.43 -18.25 1.20
C ARG A 149 -12.03 -19.51 1.81
N GLU A 150 -11.28 -20.25 2.60
CA GLU A 150 -11.72 -21.49 3.23
C GLU A 150 -12.92 -21.27 4.15
N THR A 151 -12.93 -20.14 4.86
CA THR A 151 -14.03 -19.81 5.78
C THR A 151 -15.32 -19.43 5.05
N TYR A 152 -15.22 -18.70 3.93
CA TYR A 152 -16.38 -18.06 3.31
C TYR A 152 -16.69 -18.47 1.88
N ILE A 153 -15.98 -19.44 1.27
CA ILE A 153 -16.20 -19.83 -0.13
C ILE A 153 -17.62 -20.38 -0.38
N ASN A 154 -18.24 -20.97 0.62
CA ASN A 154 -19.60 -21.52 0.54
C ASN A 154 -20.68 -20.58 1.11
N ASP A 155 -20.32 -19.39 1.54
CA ASP A 155 -21.26 -18.40 2.05
C ASP A 155 -21.71 -17.46 0.93
N SER A 156 -23.00 -17.50 0.58
CA SER A 156 -23.59 -16.72 -0.53
C SER A 156 -23.47 -15.20 -0.36
N ASP A 157 -23.24 -14.71 0.85
CA ASP A 157 -23.04 -13.28 1.13
C ASP A 157 -21.64 -12.81 0.73
N PHE A 158 -20.71 -13.75 0.49
CA PHE A 158 -19.32 -13.44 0.13
C PHE A 158 -19.03 -13.79 -1.32
N GLN A 159 -18.52 -12.84 -2.09
CA GLN A 159 -18.01 -13.07 -3.44
C GLN A 159 -16.49 -12.97 -3.46
N LEU A 160 -15.82 -14.12 -3.51
CA LEU A 160 -14.37 -14.24 -3.40
C LEU A 160 -13.76 -14.69 -4.73
N TYR A 161 -12.97 -13.81 -5.36
CA TYR A 161 -12.30 -14.07 -6.64
C TYR A 161 -10.80 -14.00 -6.45
N MET A 162 -10.15 -15.14 -6.33
CA MET A 162 -8.71 -15.25 -6.13
C MET A 162 -8.04 -15.88 -7.34
N LYS A 163 -6.93 -15.31 -7.76
CA LYS A 163 -6.10 -15.79 -8.87
C LYS A 163 -4.64 -15.85 -8.43
N PRO A 164 -3.81 -16.62 -9.13
CA PRO A 164 -2.37 -16.51 -8.97
C PRO A 164 -1.90 -15.06 -9.16
N TRP A 165 -0.85 -14.68 -8.43
CA TRP A 165 -0.28 -13.36 -8.56
C TRP A 165 0.37 -13.16 -9.94
N THR A 166 0.22 -11.97 -10.51
CA THR A 166 0.83 -11.60 -11.79
C THR A 166 1.26 -10.13 -11.77
N HIS A 167 2.32 -9.81 -12.48
CA HIS A 167 2.77 -8.43 -12.68
C HIS A 167 1.87 -7.64 -13.64
N ALA A 168 1.27 -8.32 -14.60
CA ALA A 168 0.43 -7.71 -15.61
C ALA A 168 -1.04 -8.05 -15.35
N ILE A 169 -1.84 -7.04 -15.05
CA ILE A 169 -3.27 -7.20 -14.85
C ILE A 169 -3.98 -6.70 -16.11
N PRO A 170 -4.64 -7.57 -16.88
CA PRO A 170 -5.41 -7.16 -18.05
C PRO A 170 -6.54 -6.19 -17.67
N ASP A 171 -6.88 -5.28 -18.57
CA ASP A 171 -7.97 -4.30 -18.38
C ASP A 171 -9.30 -4.94 -18.01
N ALA A 172 -9.61 -6.12 -18.59
CA ALA A 172 -10.81 -6.88 -18.24
C ALA A 172 -10.84 -7.27 -16.76
N GLN A 173 -9.70 -7.61 -16.16
CA GLN A 173 -9.62 -7.96 -14.74
C GLN A 173 -9.73 -6.72 -13.86
N LEU A 174 -9.16 -5.59 -14.29
CA LEU A 174 -9.32 -4.32 -13.60
C LEU A 174 -10.79 -3.90 -13.61
N ASN A 175 -11.45 -3.93 -14.77
CA ASN A 175 -12.85 -3.58 -14.91
C ASN A 175 -13.74 -4.49 -14.06
N PHE A 176 -13.45 -5.78 -14.00
CA PHE A 176 -14.13 -6.74 -13.13
C PHE A 176 -13.96 -6.38 -11.65
N PHE A 177 -12.74 -6.06 -11.21
CA PHE A 177 -12.49 -5.62 -9.85
C PHE A 177 -13.30 -4.36 -9.50
N ILE A 178 -13.30 -3.37 -10.40
CA ILE A 178 -14.02 -2.11 -10.22
C ILE A 178 -15.52 -2.37 -10.10
N ASP A 179 -16.09 -3.21 -10.97
CA ASP A 179 -17.52 -3.56 -10.97
C ASP A 179 -17.91 -4.24 -9.66
N ILE A 180 -17.24 -5.32 -9.30
CA ILE A 180 -17.54 -6.08 -8.07
C ILE A 180 -17.40 -5.18 -6.83
N THR A 181 -16.33 -4.39 -6.75
CA THR A 181 -16.09 -3.50 -5.60
C THR A 181 -17.18 -2.43 -5.49
N ASN A 182 -17.57 -1.80 -6.61
CA ASN A 182 -18.63 -0.78 -6.61
C ASN A 182 -20.00 -1.35 -6.20
N ARG A 183 -20.28 -2.61 -6.48
CA ARG A 183 -21.51 -3.29 -6.12
C ARG A 183 -21.51 -3.82 -4.68
N SER A 184 -20.36 -3.88 -4.04
CA SER A 184 -20.22 -4.43 -2.69
C SER A 184 -20.48 -3.39 -1.62
N LYS A 185 -21.20 -3.76 -0.55
CA LYS A 185 -21.28 -2.96 0.67
C LYS A 185 -19.92 -2.88 1.32
N PHE A 186 -19.28 -4.03 1.50
CA PHE A 186 -17.95 -4.20 2.09
C PHE A 186 -17.01 -4.84 1.07
N SER A 187 -15.76 -4.39 1.04
CA SER A 187 -14.73 -5.02 0.22
C SER A 187 -13.50 -5.32 1.05
N LEU A 188 -13.07 -6.58 1.04
CA LEU A 188 -11.94 -7.04 1.83
C LEU A 188 -10.63 -6.49 1.28
N SER A 189 -9.79 -6.04 2.19
CA SER A 189 -8.41 -5.63 1.96
C SER A 189 -7.48 -6.40 2.88
N PRO A 190 -7.37 -7.73 2.72
CA PRO A 190 -6.41 -8.51 3.48
C PRO A 190 -5.00 -8.15 3.04
N ARG A 191 -4.08 -8.15 4.01
CA ARG A 191 -2.66 -7.96 3.70
C ARG A 191 -2.22 -8.86 2.56
N GLY A 192 -1.20 -8.40 1.81
CA GLY A 192 -0.47 -9.20 0.85
C GLY A 192 0.79 -9.78 1.47
N TYR A 193 1.83 -9.95 0.66
CA TYR A 193 3.16 -10.27 1.17
C TYR A 193 3.63 -9.19 2.16
N GLY A 194 3.51 -7.92 1.82
CA GLY A 194 3.66 -6.81 2.77
C GLY A 194 2.47 -6.67 3.72
N ALA A 195 2.65 -5.99 4.87
CA ALA A 195 1.59 -5.78 5.85
C ALA A 195 0.50 -4.82 5.36
N GLN A 196 0.81 -3.94 4.39
CA GLN A 196 -0.18 -3.14 3.69
C GLN A 196 -0.71 -3.83 2.43
N SER A 197 -1.84 -3.33 1.95
CA SER A 197 -2.41 -3.74 0.66
C SER A 197 -2.83 -2.52 -0.15
N PHE A 198 -2.44 -2.46 -1.42
CA PHE A 198 -2.94 -1.46 -2.38
C PHE A 198 -4.46 -1.46 -2.44
N ARG A 199 -5.09 -2.61 -2.21
CA ARG A 199 -6.53 -2.82 -2.24
C ARG A 199 -7.27 -1.88 -1.31
N PHE A 200 -6.69 -1.53 -0.15
CA PHE A 200 -7.28 -0.57 0.77
C PHE A 200 -7.49 0.80 0.10
N TYR A 201 -6.44 1.34 -0.50
CA TYR A 201 -6.48 2.66 -1.14
C TYR A 201 -7.31 2.67 -2.44
N GLU A 202 -7.38 1.54 -3.12
CA GLU A 202 -8.21 1.35 -4.31
C GLU A 202 -9.70 1.30 -3.94
N ILE A 203 -10.08 0.58 -2.88
CA ILE A 203 -11.45 0.48 -2.40
C ILE A 203 -11.96 1.85 -1.94
N LEU A 204 -11.14 2.64 -1.25
CA LEU A 204 -11.50 4.00 -0.82
C LEU A 204 -11.90 4.90 -2.01
N GLN A 205 -11.32 4.69 -3.19
CA GLN A 205 -11.67 5.43 -4.40
C GLN A 205 -12.96 4.91 -5.07
N LEU A 206 -13.39 3.71 -4.71
CA LEU A 206 -14.60 3.06 -5.19
C LEU A 206 -15.67 3.13 -4.10
N ASN A 207 -16.91 3.06 -4.46
CA ASN A 207 -18.02 3.26 -3.51
C ASN A 207 -18.25 2.03 -2.61
N SER A 208 -17.26 1.57 -1.86
CA SER A 208 -17.32 0.43 -0.94
C SER A 208 -16.59 0.72 0.39
N ILE A 209 -17.00 0.06 1.46
CA ILE A 209 -16.34 0.19 2.77
C ILE A 209 -15.18 -0.81 2.82
N PRO A 210 -13.94 -0.36 3.00
CA PRO A 210 -12.81 -1.28 3.12
C PRO A 210 -12.86 -2.05 4.43
N VAL A 211 -12.59 -3.35 4.35
CA VAL A 211 -12.40 -4.23 5.51
C VAL A 211 -10.93 -4.66 5.54
N ILE A 212 -10.16 -4.06 6.41
CA ILE A 212 -8.73 -4.36 6.56
C ILE A 212 -8.59 -5.62 7.40
N VAL A 213 -8.01 -6.69 6.82
CA VAL A 213 -7.70 -7.91 7.55
C VAL A 213 -6.19 -8.00 7.74
N TYR A 214 -5.74 -7.97 9.00
CA TYR A 214 -4.33 -7.83 9.36
C TYR A 214 -3.93 -8.81 10.47
N ASP A 215 -2.66 -9.17 10.48
CA ASP A 215 -1.97 -9.88 11.57
C ASP A 215 -0.90 -9.02 12.26
N LYS A 216 -0.48 -7.95 11.57
CA LYS A 216 0.46 -6.94 12.04
C LYS A 216 -0.15 -5.57 11.82
N LYS A 217 -0.25 -4.76 12.87
CA LYS A 217 -0.62 -3.35 12.73
C LYS A 217 0.45 -2.62 11.92
N TRP A 218 0.02 -2.02 10.82
CA TRP A 218 0.86 -1.19 9.97
C TRP A 218 -0.02 -0.13 9.31
N PHE A 219 -0.47 0.84 10.11
CA PHE A 219 -1.42 1.86 9.70
C PHE A 219 -0.72 3.22 9.64
N PRO A 220 -0.50 3.78 8.45
CA PRO A 220 0.09 5.11 8.30
C PRO A 220 -0.70 6.16 9.07
N PHE A 221 0.00 6.99 9.86
CA PHE A 221 -0.60 8.08 10.62
C PHE A 221 -1.71 7.62 11.59
N GLU A 222 -1.56 6.45 12.24
CA GLU A 222 -2.61 5.90 13.10
C GLU A 222 -2.94 6.80 14.31
N ASP A 223 -2.01 7.65 14.73
CA ASP A 223 -2.23 8.64 15.80
C ASP A 223 -3.07 9.85 15.34
N GLU A 224 -3.19 10.07 14.02
CA GLU A 224 -3.90 11.20 13.42
C GLU A 224 -5.17 10.77 12.68
N ILE A 225 -5.22 9.51 12.23
CA ILE A 225 -6.29 8.97 11.39
C ILE A 225 -7.06 7.89 12.14
N ASP A 226 -8.33 8.18 12.43
CA ASP A 226 -9.28 7.21 12.97
C ASP A 226 -9.76 6.26 11.86
N TYR A 227 -9.04 5.15 11.68
CA TYR A 227 -9.34 4.14 10.65
C TYR A 227 -10.71 3.49 10.81
N GLU A 228 -11.20 3.32 12.04
CA GLU A 228 -12.51 2.71 12.30
C GLU A 228 -13.66 3.61 11.87
N SER A 229 -13.42 4.88 11.72
CA SER A 229 -14.43 5.83 11.26
C SER A 229 -14.85 5.65 9.79
N PHE A 230 -14.05 4.96 8.96
CA PHE A 230 -14.30 4.77 7.52
C PHE A 230 -13.95 3.38 6.99
N SER A 231 -13.43 2.50 7.83
CA SER A 231 -13.09 1.11 7.50
C SER A 231 -13.43 0.17 8.66
N VAL A 232 -13.47 -1.13 8.39
CA VAL A 232 -13.59 -2.15 9.41
C VAL A 232 -12.25 -2.80 9.61
N LEU A 233 -11.78 -2.86 10.86
CA LEU A 233 -10.50 -3.50 11.22
C LEU A 233 -10.77 -4.89 11.77
N ILE A 234 -10.17 -5.91 11.16
CA ILE A 234 -10.32 -7.33 11.56
C ILE A 234 -8.93 -7.91 11.79
N HIS A 235 -8.64 -8.32 13.01
CA HIS A 235 -7.45 -9.13 13.25
C HIS A 235 -7.62 -10.52 12.62
N ALA A 236 -6.53 -11.12 12.15
CA ALA A 236 -6.57 -12.42 11.47
C ALA A 236 -7.26 -13.52 12.29
N ASP A 237 -7.13 -13.49 13.62
CA ASP A 237 -7.78 -14.46 14.52
C ASP A 237 -9.31 -14.31 14.57
N GLU A 238 -9.85 -13.18 14.10
CA GLU A 238 -11.28 -12.86 14.10
C GLU A 238 -11.96 -13.15 12.76
N ILE A 239 -11.25 -13.71 11.78
CA ILE A 239 -11.79 -14.01 10.45
C ILE A 239 -13.09 -14.83 10.54
N CYS A 240 -13.17 -15.82 11.41
CA CYS A 240 -14.39 -16.62 11.59
C CYS A 240 -15.60 -15.81 12.05
N ASN A 241 -15.40 -14.67 12.70
CA ASN A 241 -16.46 -13.79 13.19
C ASN A 241 -16.76 -12.61 12.25
N LEU A 242 -16.03 -12.48 11.16
CA LEU A 242 -16.12 -11.35 10.21
C LEU A 242 -17.56 -11.08 9.77
N LYS A 243 -18.32 -12.10 9.39
CA LYS A 243 -19.72 -11.93 8.96
C LYS A 243 -20.59 -11.28 10.03
N ASN A 244 -20.46 -11.72 11.27
CA ASN A 244 -21.23 -11.16 12.40
C ASN A 244 -20.85 -9.70 12.64
N ILE A 245 -19.56 -9.37 12.58
CA ILE A 245 -19.07 -7.99 12.74
C ILE A 245 -19.69 -7.09 11.67
N LEU A 246 -19.65 -7.51 10.41
CA LEU A 246 -20.19 -6.72 9.30
C LEU A 246 -21.72 -6.57 9.36
N ASN A 247 -22.45 -7.60 9.80
CA ASN A 247 -23.91 -7.56 9.96
C ASN A 247 -24.37 -6.58 11.07
N ASN A 248 -23.51 -6.32 12.05
CA ASN A 248 -23.82 -5.36 13.13
C ASN A 248 -23.64 -3.90 12.73
N ILE A 249 -23.11 -3.61 11.53
CA ILE A 249 -22.94 -2.24 11.03
C ILE A 249 -24.24 -1.78 10.36
N SER A 250 -24.93 -0.87 10.99
CA SER A 250 -26.19 -0.32 10.50
C SER A 250 -26.02 0.45 9.19
N ASP A 251 -27.10 0.59 8.42
CA ASP A 251 -27.10 1.37 7.17
C ASP A 251 -26.68 2.83 7.37
N LYS A 252 -26.96 3.41 8.55
CA LYS A 252 -26.53 4.76 8.91
C LYS A 252 -25.00 4.80 9.06
N GLN A 253 -24.43 3.86 9.82
CA GLN A 253 -22.98 3.77 9.99
C GLN A 253 -22.28 3.54 8.65
N GLN A 254 -22.80 2.66 7.78
CA GLN A 254 -22.26 2.44 6.45
C GLN A 254 -22.21 3.73 5.61
N LYS A 255 -23.27 4.55 5.64
CA LYS A 255 -23.30 5.85 4.95
C LYS A 255 -22.26 6.83 5.50
N ASP A 256 -22.13 6.88 6.83
CA ASP A 256 -21.17 7.75 7.50
C ASP A 256 -19.73 7.32 7.17
N MET A 257 -19.44 6.02 7.19
CA MET A 257 -18.14 5.47 6.82
C MET A 257 -17.77 5.77 5.36
N LEU A 258 -18.69 5.56 4.43
CA LEU A 258 -18.49 5.89 3.01
C LEU A 258 -18.22 7.38 2.78
N LYS A 259 -18.90 8.26 3.51
CA LYS A 259 -18.68 9.70 3.42
C LYS A 259 -17.26 10.05 3.90
N ARG A 260 -16.87 9.58 5.09
CA ARG A 260 -15.54 9.84 5.66
C ARG A 260 -14.42 9.28 4.80
N GLY A 261 -14.59 8.06 4.24
CA GLY A 261 -13.62 7.48 3.31
C GLY A 261 -13.38 8.35 2.07
N LYS A 262 -14.44 8.98 1.53
CA LYS A 262 -14.33 9.92 0.40
C LYS A 262 -13.58 11.21 0.78
N ASP A 263 -13.80 11.72 1.97
CA ASP A 263 -13.11 12.92 2.45
C ASP A 263 -11.60 12.67 2.60
N LEU A 264 -11.22 11.48 3.06
CA LEU A 264 -9.82 11.07 3.25
C LEU A 264 -9.04 10.80 1.96
N ILE A 265 -9.70 10.40 0.87
CA ILE A 265 -9.02 10.14 -0.42
C ILE A 265 -8.17 11.36 -0.84
N GLY A 266 -8.62 12.57 -0.51
CA GLY A 266 -7.87 13.79 -0.79
C GLY A 266 -6.49 13.82 -0.14
N MET A 267 -6.33 13.21 1.03
CA MET A 267 -5.07 13.17 1.78
C MET A 267 -4.06 12.17 1.20
N TYR A 268 -4.53 11.12 0.53
CA TYR A 268 -3.68 10.08 -0.07
C TYR A 268 -3.34 10.33 -1.55
N LYS A 269 -3.61 11.52 -2.06
CA LYS A 269 -3.25 11.87 -3.43
C LYS A 269 -1.80 12.30 -3.51
N TYR A 270 -0.96 11.47 -4.06
CA TYR A 270 0.43 11.80 -4.42
C TYR A 270 0.54 12.69 -5.68
N THR A 271 -0.56 13.00 -6.32
CA THR A 271 -0.58 13.80 -7.55
C THR A 271 -1.46 15.01 -7.39
N LYS A 272 -0.90 16.15 -7.67
CA LYS A 272 -1.68 17.31 -8.11
C LYS A 272 -2.12 17.10 -9.55
#